data_79ce46421a8a9d2436f4846eb6a30065
#
_entry.id   79ce46421a8a9d2436f4846eb6a30065
#
_cell.length_a   1.000
_cell.length_b   1.000
_cell.length_c   1.000
_cell.angle_alpha   90.00
_cell.angle_beta   90.00
_cell.angle_gamma   90.00
#
_symmetry.space_group_name_H-M   'P 1'
#
loop_
_entity.id
_entity.type
_entity.pdbx_description
1 polymer ?
#
loop_
_entity_poly.entity_id
_entity_poly.type
_entity_poly.pdbx_seq_one_letter_code
_entity_poly.pdbx_strand_id
1 'polypeptide(L)' 'MDVRVGDILEMKKPHPCGNKTFLVLRVGMDFRLRCQNCGREVMVP' A
#
# COMPACT_ATOMS: atom_id res chain seq x y z
N MET A 1 14.34 1.41 4.27
CA MET A 1 13.54 1.56 3.04
C MET A 1 12.94 2.95 2.99
N ASP A 2 13.21 3.68 1.93
CA ASP A 2 12.69 5.04 1.79
C ASP A 2 11.37 5.02 1.05
N VAL A 3 10.29 5.01 1.81
CA VAL A 3 8.95 5.03 1.26
C VAL A 3 8.35 6.40 1.54
N ARG A 4 7.78 7.01 0.51
CA ARG A 4 7.18 8.34 0.61
C ARG A 4 5.71 8.30 0.23
N VAL A 5 4.97 9.28 0.72
CA VAL A 5 3.57 9.43 0.33
C VAL A 5 3.51 9.63 -1.19
N GLY A 6 2.61 8.89 -1.83
CA GLY A 6 2.49 8.91 -3.28
C GLY A 6 3.28 7.84 -4.00
N ASP A 7 4.15 7.12 -3.28
CA ASP A 7 4.88 6.00 -3.87
C ASP A 7 3.98 4.81 -4.10
N ILE A 8 4.35 4.00 -5.09
CA ILE A 8 3.65 2.76 -5.38
C ILE A 8 4.50 1.60 -4.86
N LEU A 9 3.90 0.78 -4.02
CA LEU A 9 4.56 -0.42 -3.50
C LEU A 9 4.02 -1.65 -4.20
N GLU A 10 4.95 -2.52 -4.60
CA GLU A 10 4.56 -3.83 -5.15
C GLU A 10 4.79 -4.89 -4.08
N MET A 11 3.73 -5.59 -3.74
CA MET A 11 3.79 -6.65 -2.74
C MET A 11 4.19 -7.96 -3.39
N LYS A 12 4.92 -8.80 -2.65
CA LYS A 12 5.30 -10.12 -3.14
C LYS A 12 4.09 -11.03 -3.27
N LYS A 13 3.14 -10.89 -2.36
CA LYS A 13 1.90 -11.68 -2.38
C LYS A 13 0.76 -10.80 -2.85
N PRO A 14 -0.09 -11.29 -3.75
CA PRO A 14 -1.21 -10.49 -4.21
C PRO A 14 -2.25 -10.31 -3.11
N HIS A 15 -2.88 -9.15 -3.14
CA HIS A 15 -4.04 -8.87 -2.31
C HIS A 15 -5.19 -9.81 -2.73
N PRO A 16 -6.14 -10.14 -1.83
CA PRO A 16 -7.28 -10.99 -2.20
C PRO A 16 -8.04 -10.56 -3.44
N CYS A 17 -7.98 -9.29 -3.82
CA CYS A 17 -8.62 -8.82 -5.04
C CYS A 17 -7.77 -9.07 -6.29
N GLY A 18 -6.59 -9.67 -6.16
CA GLY A 18 -5.73 -10.01 -7.27
C GLY A 18 -4.69 -8.96 -7.62
N ASN A 19 -4.75 -7.80 -7.02
CA ASN A 19 -3.79 -6.73 -7.28
C ASN A 19 -2.69 -6.74 -6.22
N LYS A 20 -1.45 -6.46 -6.63
CA LYS A 20 -0.32 -6.42 -5.70
C LYS A 20 0.35 -5.06 -5.61
N THR A 21 -0.21 -4.04 -6.26
CA THR A 21 0.32 -2.68 -6.16
C THR A 21 -0.54 -1.83 -5.26
N PHE A 22 0.11 -1.08 -4.38
CA PHE A 22 -0.55 -0.24 -3.39
C PHE A 22 0.00 1.17 -3.46
N LEU A 23 -0.88 2.14 -3.30
CA LEU A 23 -0.50 3.54 -3.20
C LEU A 23 -0.24 3.88 -1.73
N VAL A 24 0.90 4.48 -1.45
CA VAL A 24 1.23 4.91 -0.10
C VAL A 24 0.49 6.21 0.19
N LEU A 25 -0.37 6.17 1.20
CA LEU A 25 -1.17 7.32 1.60
C LEU A 25 -0.54 8.07 2.77
N ARG A 26 0.18 7.35 3.63
CA ARG A 26 0.77 7.96 4.82
C ARG A 26 2.00 7.18 5.25
N VAL A 27 2.99 7.90 5.72
CA VAL A 27 4.21 7.33 6.30
C VAL A 27 4.45 7.97 7.66
N GLY A 28 5.29 7.34 8.46
CA GLY A 28 5.60 7.83 9.79
C GLY A 28 5.60 6.68 10.78
N MET A 29 4.87 6.83 11.89
CA MET A 29 4.79 5.77 12.89
C MET A 29 4.05 4.55 12.36
N ASP A 30 3.16 4.75 11.41
CA ASP A 30 2.45 3.68 10.73
C ASP A 30 2.37 4.00 9.25
N PHE A 31 2.15 2.98 8.43
CA PHE A 31 1.97 3.15 6.99
C PHE A 31 0.53 2.88 6.63
N ARG A 32 -0.04 3.75 5.82
CA ARG A 32 -1.37 3.51 5.26
C ARG A 32 -1.23 3.33 3.76
N LEU A 33 -1.72 2.21 3.28
CA LEU A 33 -1.64 1.83 1.87
C LEU A 33 -3.04 1.65 1.32
N ARG A 34 -3.21 2.00 0.05
CA ARG A 34 -4.48 1.81 -0.63
C ARG A 34 -4.28 0.91 -1.84
N CYS A 35 -5.08 -0.14 -1.94
CA CYS A 35 -5.05 -1.02 -3.10
C CYS A 35 -5.55 -0.25 -4.32
N GLN A 36 -4.76 -0.24 -5.39
CA GLN A 36 -5.09 0.52 -6.59
C GLN A 36 -6.22 -0.11 -7.41
N ASN A 37 -6.54 -1.37 -7.12
CA ASN A 37 -7.58 -2.06 -7.87
C ASN A 37 -8.95 -1.97 -7.18
N CYS A 38 -9.04 -2.39 -5.93
CA CYS A 38 -10.31 -2.40 -5.21
C CYS A 38 -10.51 -1.18 -4.31
N GLY A 39 -9.48 -0.38 -4.11
CA GLY A 39 -9.55 0.81 -3.28
C GLY A 39 -9.52 0.56 -1.78
N ARG A 40 -9.27 -0.68 -1.38
CA ARG A 40 -9.22 -1.02 0.04
C ARG A 40 -7.97 -0.45 0.68
N GLU A 41 -8.14 0.15 1.85
CA GLU A 41 -7.04 0.70 2.62
C GLU A 41 -6.60 -0.30 3.69
N VAL A 42 -5.28 -0.42 3.85
CA VAL A 42 -4.70 -1.27 4.89
C VAL A 42 -3.70 -0.44 5.68
N MET A 43 -3.56 -0.75 6.95
CA MET A 43 -2.61 -0.07 7.82
C MET A 43 -1.54 -1.06 8.25
N VAL A 44 -0.29 -0.65 8.12
CA VAL A 44 0.87 -1.44 8.51
C VAL A 44 1.63 -0.65 9.57
N PRO A 45 1.81 -1.20 10.76
CA PRO A 45 2.57 -0.52 11.83
C PRO A 45 4.05 -0.45 11.54
#